data_557fecd00d804cb5d90c9d297533a32c
#
_entry.id   557fecd00d804cb5d90c9d297533a32c
#
_cell.length_a   1.000
_cell.length_b   1.000
_cell.length_c   1.000
_cell.angle_alpha   90.00
_cell.angle_beta   90.00
_cell.angle_gamma   90.00
#
_symmetry.space_group_name_H-M   'P 1'
#
loop_
_entity.id
_entity.type
_entity.pdbx_description
1 polymer ?
#
loop_
_entity_poly.entity_id
_entity_poly.type
_entity_poly.pdbx_seq_one_letter_code
_entity_poly.pdbx_strand_id
1 'polypeptide(L)'
;MINTKFKNWAIHQSIHHPKRTLTSALIITLVMGFGLQHFVIEDDMMKMIPKSVKTRVVWEEVKDEFGNTDLIFVAFGTEGKNLFQNKAMSDLWDFTKALEALPEVEEIRSLTNLDRMENEDGFLLIDDLVNTKDLSLEEIADIKDYLIRNPELKKRFISQNENLFNILG
;
A
#
# COMPACT_ATOMS: atom_id res chain seq x y z
N MET A 1 27.42 -17.10 33.37
CA MET A 1 28.20 -16.63 34.52
C MET A 1 29.04 -15.42 34.11
N ILE A 2 28.74 -14.23 34.60
CA ILE A 2 29.52 -13.00 34.27
C ILE A 2 30.84 -13.09 35.09
N ASN A 3 31.94 -12.93 34.37
CA ASN A 3 33.29 -13.03 35.00
C ASN A 3 33.42 -11.96 36.08
N THR A 4 33.74 -12.40 37.33
CA THR A 4 33.87 -11.54 38.53
C THR A 4 34.87 -10.40 38.32
N LYS A 5 35.94 -10.64 37.55
CA LYS A 5 36.95 -9.61 37.20
C LYS A 5 36.36 -8.50 36.33
N PHE A 6 35.49 -8.84 35.36
CA PHE A 6 34.81 -7.86 34.51
C PHE A 6 33.83 -7.00 35.31
N LYS A 7 33.07 -7.63 36.21
CA LYS A 7 32.16 -6.91 37.11
C LYS A 7 32.89 -5.87 37.96
N ASN A 8 33.98 -6.28 38.61
CA ASN A 8 34.74 -5.38 39.50
C ASN A 8 35.42 -4.25 38.71
N TRP A 9 35.94 -4.53 37.52
CA TRP A 9 36.48 -3.52 36.62
C TRP A 9 35.43 -2.50 36.21
N ALA A 10 34.24 -2.96 35.78
CA ALA A 10 33.14 -2.09 35.35
C ALA A 10 32.66 -1.18 36.50
N ILE A 11 32.55 -1.71 37.72
CA ILE A 11 32.17 -0.94 38.90
C ILE A 11 33.24 0.15 39.22
N HIS A 12 34.51 -0.23 39.19
CA HIS A 12 35.60 0.71 39.44
C HIS A 12 35.63 1.83 38.40
N GLN A 13 35.45 1.50 37.11
CA GLN A 13 35.43 2.46 36.02
C GLN A 13 34.24 3.43 36.12
N SER A 14 33.06 2.92 36.49
CA SER A 14 31.85 3.74 36.62
C SER A 14 31.93 4.73 37.77
N ILE A 15 32.58 4.35 38.89
CA ILE A 15 32.70 5.20 40.07
C ILE A 15 33.82 6.25 39.91
N HIS A 16 34.98 5.86 39.40
CA HIS A 16 36.13 6.74 39.33
C HIS A 16 36.19 7.60 38.07
N HIS A 17 35.54 7.15 36.98
CA HIS A 17 35.51 7.86 35.69
C HIS A 17 34.13 7.95 35.10
N PRO A 18 33.12 8.57 35.75
CA PRO A 18 31.74 8.56 35.30
C PRO A 18 31.53 9.18 33.90
N LYS A 19 32.29 10.24 33.58
CA LYS A 19 32.24 10.88 32.25
C LYS A 19 32.68 9.93 31.13
N ARG A 20 33.75 9.16 31.33
CA ARG A 20 34.24 8.19 30.36
C ARG A 20 33.26 7.05 30.15
N THR A 21 32.67 6.55 31.24
CA THR A 21 31.64 5.50 31.16
C THR A 21 30.41 5.98 30.42
N LEU A 22 29.95 7.20 30.69
CA LEU A 22 28.80 7.78 29.99
C LEU A 22 29.08 7.99 28.50
N THR A 23 30.27 8.52 28.17
CA THR A 23 30.69 8.73 26.78
C THR A 23 30.78 7.41 26.00
N SER A 24 31.39 6.37 26.62
CA SER A 24 31.47 5.06 25.97
C SER A 24 30.11 4.40 25.78
N ALA A 25 29.20 4.51 26.74
CA ALA A 25 27.85 4.03 26.62
C ALA A 25 27.10 4.75 25.48
N LEU A 26 27.24 6.08 25.41
CA LEU A 26 26.63 6.88 24.34
C LEU A 26 27.18 6.48 22.95
N ILE A 27 28.48 6.30 22.82
CA ILE A 27 29.11 5.87 21.57
C ILE A 27 28.58 4.49 21.15
N ILE A 28 28.51 3.53 22.06
CA ILE A 28 28.00 2.18 21.78
C ILE A 28 26.53 2.25 21.33
N THR A 29 25.72 3.05 22.02
CA THR A 29 24.30 3.23 21.63
C THR A 29 24.16 3.84 20.24
N LEU A 30 24.97 4.84 19.91
CA LEU A 30 24.96 5.45 18.57
C LEU A 30 25.39 4.46 17.49
N VAL A 31 26.46 3.68 17.73
CA VAL A 31 26.94 2.65 16.79
C VAL A 31 25.85 1.58 16.58
N MET A 32 25.23 1.11 17.67
CA MET A 32 24.12 0.15 17.55
C MET A 32 22.90 0.76 16.85
N GLY A 33 22.56 2.03 17.12
CA GLY A 33 21.49 2.76 16.45
C GLY A 33 21.72 2.88 14.94
N PHE A 34 22.95 3.11 14.51
CA PHE A 34 23.29 3.09 13.08
C PHE A 34 23.06 1.72 12.42
N GLY A 35 23.27 0.64 13.16
CA GLY A 35 23.01 -0.72 12.68
C GLY A 35 21.52 -0.97 12.38
N LEU A 36 20.61 -0.31 13.09
CA LEU A 36 19.16 -0.46 12.89
C LEU A 36 18.68 0.04 11.52
N GLN A 37 19.39 0.94 10.88
CA GLN A 37 19.05 1.42 9.52
C GLN A 37 19.13 0.32 8.46
N HIS A 38 19.86 -0.75 8.72
CA HIS A 38 20.02 -1.89 7.81
C HIS A 38 19.15 -3.10 8.22
N PHE A 39 18.29 -2.91 9.21
CA PHE A 39 17.40 -3.96 9.67
C PHE A 39 16.18 -4.03 8.77
N VAL A 40 16.17 -4.98 7.86
CA VAL A 40 15.03 -5.29 7.00
C VAL A 40 14.24 -6.42 7.64
N ILE A 41 12.98 -6.17 7.95
CA ILE A 41 12.06 -7.22 8.39
C ILE A 41 11.55 -7.90 7.11
N GLU A 42 11.93 -9.15 6.91
CA GLU A 42 11.39 -9.96 5.82
C GLU A 42 10.05 -10.53 6.31
N ASP A 43 8.96 -10.02 5.75
CA ASP A 43 7.59 -10.40 6.12
C ASP A 43 7.02 -11.52 5.23
N ASP A 44 7.77 -11.93 4.22
CA ASP A 44 7.38 -13.01 3.31
C ASP A 44 7.56 -14.38 3.96
N MET A 45 6.45 -14.96 4.44
CA MET A 45 6.45 -16.30 5.04
C MET A 45 6.98 -17.38 4.10
N MET A 46 6.85 -17.23 2.77
CA MET A 46 7.34 -18.19 1.78
C MET A 46 8.87 -18.20 1.73
N LYS A 47 9.53 -17.09 2.03
CA LYS A 47 11.00 -17.04 2.11
C LYS A 47 11.56 -17.77 3.32
N MET A 48 10.75 -18.00 4.36
CA MET A 48 11.13 -18.82 5.51
C MET A 48 11.19 -20.32 5.18
N ILE A 49 10.50 -20.75 4.12
CA ILE A 49 10.52 -22.15 3.67
C ILE A 49 11.82 -22.41 2.90
N PRO A 50 12.58 -23.49 3.20
CA PRO A 50 13.79 -23.81 2.45
C PRO A 50 13.53 -23.93 0.94
N LYS A 51 14.44 -23.45 0.11
CA LYS A 51 14.33 -23.48 -1.36
C LYS A 51 14.22 -24.90 -1.95
N SER A 52 14.59 -25.91 -1.19
CA SER A 52 14.49 -27.32 -1.58
C SER A 52 13.07 -27.90 -1.49
N VAL A 53 12.14 -27.19 -0.86
CA VAL A 53 10.75 -27.64 -0.70
C VAL A 53 9.99 -27.41 -1.99
N LYS A 54 9.42 -28.47 -2.56
CA LYS A 54 8.73 -28.47 -3.85
C LYS A 54 7.60 -27.41 -3.90
N THR A 55 6.86 -27.23 -2.81
CA THR A 55 5.77 -26.23 -2.73
C THR A 55 6.31 -24.81 -2.95
N ARG A 56 7.50 -24.49 -2.43
CA ARG A 56 8.11 -23.18 -2.64
C ARG A 56 8.52 -22.97 -4.10
N VAL A 57 9.11 -23.98 -4.73
CA VAL A 57 9.51 -23.90 -6.15
C VAL A 57 8.29 -23.65 -7.02
N VAL A 58 7.21 -24.43 -6.83
CA VAL A 58 5.95 -24.23 -7.57
C VAL A 58 5.34 -22.86 -7.32
N TRP A 59 5.41 -22.34 -6.07
CA TRP A 59 4.93 -21.00 -5.75
C TRP A 59 5.74 -19.90 -6.44
N GLU A 60 7.08 -20.02 -6.44
CA GLU A 60 7.95 -19.08 -7.15
C GLU A 60 7.67 -19.12 -8.67
N GLU A 61 7.48 -20.31 -9.27
CA GLU A 61 7.12 -20.46 -10.69
C GLU A 61 5.76 -19.79 -11.01
N VAL A 62 4.74 -20.01 -10.16
CA VAL A 62 3.42 -19.39 -10.33
C VAL A 62 3.52 -17.87 -10.21
N LYS A 63 4.29 -17.38 -9.25
CA LYS A 63 4.49 -15.94 -9.05
C LYS A 63 5.21 -15.29 -10.24
N ASP A 64 6.21 -15.96 -10.81
CA ASP A 64 6.95 -15.49 -11.99
C ASP A 64 6.09 -15.51 -13.26
N GLU A 65 5.17 -16.50 -13.38
CA GLU A 65 4.31 -16.65 -14.56
C GLU A 65 3.07 -15.74 -14.53
N PHE A 66 2.47 -15.53 -13.36
CA PHE A 66 1.21 -14.79 -13.20
C PHE A 66 1.37 -13.41 -12.55
N GLY A 67 2.60 -12.99 -12.23
CA GLY A 67 2.89 -11.75 -11.55
C GLY A 67 2.73 -11.82 -10.03
N ASN A 68 2.94 -10.70 -9.37
CA ASN A 68 2.85 -10.60 -7.92
C ASN A 68 1.38 -10.70 -7.47
N THR A 69 1.08 -11.57 -6.53
CA THR A 69 -0.28 -11.78 -6.00
C THR A 69 -0.58 -10.91 -4.77
N ASP A 70 0.32 -10.01 -4.43
CA ASP A 70 0.13 -9.12 -3.31
C ASP A 70 -0.83 -7.99 -3.73
N LEU A 71 -2.05 -8.03 -3.18
CA LEU A 71 -3.06 -7.01 -3.46
C LEU A 71 -3.00 -5.91 -2.41
N ILE A 72 -2.90 -4.68 -2.85
CA ILE A 72 -3.04 -3.49 -2.01
C ILE A 72 -4.47 -3.00 -2.13
N PHE A 73 -5.12 -2.84 -0.98
CA PHE A 73 -6.47 -2.30 -0.91
C PHE A 73 -6.42 -0.95 -0.21
N VAL A 74 -6.76 0.10 -0.92
CA VAL A 74 -6.78 1.46 -0.37
C VAL A 74 -8.20 1.99 -0.34
N ALA A 75 -8.66 2.42 0.84
CA ALA A 75 -9.91 3.14 1.00
C ALA A 75 -9.65 4.64 1.04
N PHE A 76 -10.24 5.37 0.10
CA PHE A 76 -10.07 6.82 -0.05
C PHE A 76 -11.41 7.54 0.07
N GLY A 77 -11.47 8.59 0.87
CA GLY A 77 -12.68 9.39 1.00
C GLY A 77 -12.67 10.31 2.21
N THR A 78 -13.80 10.96 2.44
CA THR A 78 -13.98 11.89 3.56
C THR A 78 -15.21 11.49 4.36
N GLU A 79 -15.05 11.39 5.68
CA GLU A 79 -16.13 11.01 6.58
C GLU A 79 -17.35 11.91 6.43
N GLY A 80 -18.54 11.31 6.26
CA GLY A 80 -19.83 11.98 6.19
C GLY A 80 -20.09 12.85 4.94
N LYS A 81 -19.22 12.77 3.91
CA LYS A 81 -19.40 13.52 2.65
C LYS A 81 -19.77 12.59 1.50
N ASN A 82 -20.62 13.10 0.60
CA ASN A 82 -20.95 12.41 -0.63
C ASN A 82 -19.71 12.37 -1.55
N LEU A 83 -19.38 11.19 -2.08
CA LEU A 83 -18.27 11.00 -3.00
C LEU A 83 -18.55 11.56 -4.40
N PHE A 84 -19.82 11.62 -4.80
CA PHE A 84 -20.24 12.11 -6.12
C PHE A 84 -20.27 13.63 -6.16
N GLN A 85 -19.09 14.24 -6.00
CA GLN A 85 -18.83 15.67 -6.10
C GLN A 85 -17.54 15.87 -6.89
N ASN A 86 -17.47 16.96 -7.68
CA ASN A 86 -16.32 17.29 -8.50
C ASN A 86 -14.99 17.20 -7.72
N LYS A 87 -14.96 17.83 -6.53
CA LYS A 87 -13.74 17.82 -5.71
C LYS A 87 -13.32 16.41 -5.29
N ALA A 88 -14.24 15.55 -4.85
CA ALA A 88 -13.91 14.20 -4.41
C ALA A 88 -13.42 13.32 -5.58
N MET A 89 -14.04 13.47 -6.76
CA MET A 89 -13.63 12.77 -7.98
C MET A 89 -12.27 13.27 -8.48
N SER A 90 -12.03 14.58 -8.43
CA SER A 90 -10.74 15.19 -8.79
C SER A 90 -9.62 14.75 -7.84
N ASP A 91 -9.88 14.72 -6.52
CA ASP A 91 -8.92 14.25 -5.53
C ASP A 91 -8.62 12.75 -5.73
N LEU A 92 -9.63 11.93 -6.07
CA LEU A 92 -9.46 10.51 -6.42
C LEU A 92 -8.60 10.34 -7.67
N TRP A 93 -8.84 11.14 -8.71
CA TRP A 93 -8.03 11.15 -9.94
C TRP A 93 -6.56 11.40 -9.65
N ASP A 94 -6.26 12.47 -8.91
CA ASP A 94 -4.88 12.81 -8.55
C ASP A 94 -4.23 11.69 -7.72
N PHE A 95 -4.97 11.13 -6.78
CA PHE A 95 -4.47 10.05 -5.95
C PHE A 95 -4.21 8.76 -6.74
N THR A 96 -5.12 8.39 -7.66
CA THR A 96 -4.91 7.25 -8.56
C THR A 96 -3.66 7.45 -9.41
N LYS A 97 -3.47 8.64 -10.00
CA LYS A 97 -2.28 8.95 -10.79
C LYS A 97 -0.99 8.95 -9.97
N ALA A 98 -1.05 9.36 -8.72
CA ALA A 98 0.09 9.27 -7.81
C ALA A 98 0.47 7.82 -7.47
N LEU A 99 -0.52 6.94 -7.30
CA LEU A 99 -0.30 5.50 -7.08
C LEU A 99 0.26 4.81 -8.33
N GLU A 100 -0.27 5.12 -9.52
CA GLU A 100 0.24 4.59 -10.80
C GLU A 100 1.70 4.98 -11.07
N ALA A 101 2.17 6.07 -10.49
CA ALA A 101 3.54 6.54 -10.63
C ALA A 101 4.55 5.83 -9.69
N LEU A 102 4.09 4.99 -8.78
CA LEU A 102 4.97 4.24 -7.88
C LEU A 102 5.63 3.06 -8.62
N PRO A 103 6.96 2.92 -8.53
CA PRO A 103 7.68 1.89 -9.28
C PRO A 103 7.40 0.44 -8.80
N GLU A 104 6.88 0.30 -7.59
CA GLU A 104 6.54 -1.00 -6.99
C GLU A 104 5.12 -1.47 -7.31
N VAL A 105 4.34 -0.64 -8.02
CA VAL A 105 2.95 -0.92 -8.36
C VAL A 105 2.85 -1.29 -9.83
N GLU A 106 2.35 -2.48 -10.13
CA GLU A 106 2.20 -2.96 -11.51
C GLU A 106 0.89 -2.48 -12.14
N GLU A 107 -0.20 -2.56 -11.40
CA GLU A 107 -1.54 -2.16 -11.89
C GLU A 107 -2.35 -1.53 -10.75
N ILE A 108 -3.02 -0.42 -11.05
CA ILE A 108 -3.98 0.22 -10.15
C ILE A 108 -5.35 0.20 -10.81
N ARG A 109 -6.36 -0.22 -10.07
CA ARG A 109 -7.76 -0.14 -10.48
C ARG A 109 -8.54 0.72 -9.50
N SER A 110 -9.06 1.81 -10.01
CA SER A 110 -9.92 2.75 -9.29
C SER A 110 -11.10 3.14 -10.16
N LEU A 111 -12.06 3.85 -9.59
CA LEU A 111 -13.20 4.36 -10.34
C LEU A 111 -12.79 5.28 -11.52
N THR A 112 -11.64 5.95 -11.40
CA THR A 112 -11.17 6.93 -12.40
C THR A 112 -10.39 6.32 -13.57
N ASN A 113 -10.09 5.02 -13.54
CA ASN A 113 -9.43 4.32 -14.65
C ASN A 113 -10.17 3.03 -15.06
N LEU A 114 -11.48 2.99 -14.78
CA LEU A 114 -12.35 1.90 -15.25
C LEU A 114 -12.85 2.17 -16.66
N ASP A 115 -12.92 1.09 -17.43
CA ASP A 115 -13.61 1.10 -18.71
C ASP A 115 -15.12 1.00 -18.52
N ARG A 116 -15.84 1.84 -19.24
CA ARG A 116 -17.27 1.75 -19.44
C ARG A 116 -17.54 0.78 -20.60
N MET A 117 -18.35 -0.23 -20.36
CA MET A 117 -18.77 -1.19 -21.38
C MET A 117 -20.26 -1.06 -21.60
N GLU A 118 -20.64 -0.66 -22.78
CA GLU A 118 -22.05 -0.54 -23.19
C GLU A 118 -22.29 -1.28 -24.49
N ASN A 119 -23.49 -1.80 -24.63
CA ASN A 119 -23.93 -2.41 -25.89
C ASN A 119 -24.83 -1.42 -26.63
N GLU A 120 -24.38 -0.93 -27.77
CA GLU A 120 -25.12 -0.03 -28.63
C GLU A 120 -25.29 -0.69 -30.00
N ASP A 121 -26.52 -0.89 -30.42
CA ASP A 121 -26.89 -1.50 -31.72
C ASP A 121 -26.20 -2.84 -32.04
N GLY A 122 -25.90 -3.64 -31.01
CA GLY A 122 -25.22 -4.93 -31.13
C GLY A 122 -23.70 -4.85 -31.17
N PHE A 123 -23.11 -3.68 -31.00
CA PHE A 123 -21.68 -3.46 -30.86
C PHE A 123 -21.33 -3.19 -29.40
N LEU A 124 -20.22 -3.80 -28.93
CA LEU A 124 -19.65 -3.49 -27.63
C LEU A 124 -18.81 -2.22 -27.75
N LEU A 125 -19.28 -1.14 -27.12
CA LEU A 125 -18.49 0.08 -26.96
C LEU A 125 -17.71 -0.01 -25.66
N ILE A 126 -16.42 0.27 -25.75
CA ILE A 126 -15.50 0.35 -24.60
C ILE A 126 -14.90 1.75 -24.62
N ASP A 127 -15.14 2.50 -23.56
CA ASP A 127 -14.63 3.86 -23.39
C ASP A 127 -14.27 4.08 -21.91
N ASP A 128 -13.44 5.08 -21.60
CA ASP A 128 -13.12 5.40 -20.20
C ASP A 128 -14.38 5.88 -19.47
N LEU A 129 -14.63 5.36 -18.27
CA LEU A 129 -15.74 5.82 -17.41
C LEU A 129 -15.53 7.27 -16.95
N VAL A 130 -14.27 7.66 -16.73
CA VAL A 130 -13.85 9.00 -16.34
C VAL A 130 -12.75 9.47 -17.27
N ASN A 131 -13.07 10.38 -18.19
CA ASN A 131 -12.16 10.86 -19.23
C ASN A 131 -11.30 12.05 -18.80
N THR A 132 -11.75 12.81 -17.80
CA THR A 132 -11.09 14.04 -17.34
C THR A 132 -11.12 14.18 -15.85
N LYS A 133 -10.18 14.96 -15.32
CA LYS A 133 -10.12 15.28 -13.89
C LYS A 133 -11.28 16.16 -13.42
N ASP A 134 -11.63 17.18 -14.24
CA ASP A 134 -12.66 18.15 -13.91
C ASP A 134 -14.00 17.74 -14.54
N LEU A 135 -14.82 17.07 -13.75
CA LEU A 135 -16.13 16.59 -14.17
C LEU A 135 -17.23 17.62 -13.92
N SER A 136 -18.13 17.76 -14.86
CA SER A 136 -19.38 18.50 -14.67
C SER A 136 -20.34 17.72 -13.76
N LEU A 137 -21.37 18.39 -13.25
CA LEU A 137 -22.41 17.74 -12.46
C LEU A 137 -23.18 16.67 -13.25
N GLU A 138 -23.32 16.88 -14.55
CA GLU A 138 -24.00 15.96 -15.46
C GLU A 138 -23.18 14.67 -15.66
N GLU A 139 -21.87 14.79 -15.89
CA GLU A 139 -20.96 13.65 -16.00
C GLU A 139 -20.90 12.83 -14.71
N ILE A 140 -20.86 13.49 -13.56
CA ILE A 140 -20.90 12.81 -12.25
C ILE A 140 -22.22 12.06 -12.06
N ALA A 141 -23.35 12.64 -12.47
CA ALA A 141 -24.65 11.97 -12.41
C ALA A 141 -24.69 10.74 -13.32
N ASP A 142 -24.14 10.84 -14.53
CA ASP A 142 -24.05 9.74 -15.48
C ASP A 142 -23.17 8.59 -14.97
N ILE A 143 -22.00 8.91 -14.40
CA ILE A 143 -21.14 7.91 -13.73
C ILE A 143 -21.90 7.21 -12.60
N LYS A 144 -22.64 7.96 -11.79
CA LYS A 144 -23.44 7.39 -10.71
C LYS A 144 -24.54 6.45 -11.24
N ASP A 145 -25.23 6.85 -12.30
CA ASP A 145 -26.27 6.03 -12.94
C ASP A 145 -25.68 4.78 -13.57
N TYR A 146 -24.51 4.87 -14.20
CA TYR A 146 -23.79 3.70 -14.72
C TYR A 146 -23.47 2.70 -13.60
N LEU A 147 -22.98 3.17 -12.44
CA LEU A 147 -22.68 2.31 -11.29
C LEU A 147 -23.95 1.69 -10.66
N ILE A 148 -25.09 2.38 -10.69
CA ILE A 148 -26.37 1.83 -10.24
C ILE A 148 -26.81 0.69 -11.16
N ARG A 149 -26.61 0.82 -12.47
CA ARG A 149 -26.89 -0.23 -13.46
C ARG A 149 -25.92 -1.40 -13.39
N ASN A 150 -24.72 -1.20 -12.82
CA ASN A 150 -23.65 -2.18 -12.66
C ASN A 150 -23.31 -2.42 -11.19
N PRO A 151 -24.15 -3.13 -10.41
CA PRO A 151 -24.03 -3.25 -8.97
C PRO A 151 -22.75 -3.96 -8.51
N GLU A 152 -22.15 -4.81 -9.33
CA GLU A 152 -20.90 -5.49 -9.00
C GLU A 152 -19.70 -4.51 -9.03
N LEU A 153 -19.67 -3.59 -9.99
CA LEU A 153 -18.68 -2.51 -10.03
C LEU A 153 -18.89 -1.57 -8.86
N LYS A 154 -20.14 -1.19 -8.57
CA LYS A 154 -20.44 -0.34 -7.42
C LYS A 154 -19.93 -0.95 -6.12
N LYS A 155 -20.20 -2.23 -5.84
CA LYS A 155 -19.72 -2.92 -4.62
C LYS A 155 -18.20 -2.99 -4.52
N ARG A 156 -17.51 -3.10 -5.66
CA ARG A 156 -16.05 -3.20 -5.70
C ARG A 156 -15.38 -1.86 -5.40
N PHE A 157 -15.87 -0.79 -6.00
CA PHE A 157 -15.19 0.51 -5.97
C PHE A 157 -15.80 1.54 -5.02
N ILE A 158 -16.99 1.27 -4.45
CA ILE A 158 -17.65 2.19 -3.54
C ILE A 158 -18.15 1.45 -2.29
N SER A 159 -17.92 2.05 -1.14
CA SER A 159 -18.42 1.53 0.14
C SER A 159 -19.96 1.57 0.19
N GLN A 160 -20.55 0.72 1.05
CA GLN A 160 -22.02 0.65 1.21
C GLN A 160 -22.67 2.00 1.60
N ASN A 161 -21.94 2.81 2.36
CA ASN A 161 -22.42 4.12 2.81
C ASN A 161 -22.12 5.25 1.80
N GLU A 162 -21.57 4.94 0.63
CA GLU A 162 -21.16 5.89 -0.40
C GLU A 162 -20.26 7.03 0.12
N ASN A 163 -19.38 6.73 1.07
CA ASN A 163 -18.46 7.69 1.69
C ASN A 163 -16.97 7.36 1.46
N LEU A 164 -16.67 6.20 0.90
CA LEU A 164 -15.32 5.78 0.56
C LEU A 164 -15.27 5.20 -0.84
N PHE A 165 -14.25 5.58 -1.60
CA PHE A 165 -13.81 4.88 -2.79
C PHE A 165 -12.84 3.79 -2.41
N ASN A 166 -12.88 2.68 -3.12
CA ASN A 166 -11.94 1.58 -3.00
C ASN A 166 -11.00 1.59 -4.21
N ILE A 167 -9.72 1.49 -3.94
CA ILE A 167 -8.67 1.38 -4.96
C ILE A 167 -7.97 0.05 -4.73
N LEU A 168 -7.73 -0.68 -5.82
CA LEU A 168 -7.08 -1.98 -5.84
C LEU A 168 -5.76 -1.85 -6.61
N GLY A 169 -4.68 -2.39 -6.05
CA GLY A 169 -3.37 -2.41 -6.68
C GLY A 169 -2.62 -3.69 -6.38
#